data_31761b4ceb063845b8152f62c679e661
#
_entry.id   31761b4ceb063845b8152f62c679e661
#
_cell.length_a   1.000
_cell.length_b   1.000
_cell.length_c   1.000
_cell.angle_alpha   90.00
_cell.angle_beta   90.00
_cell.angle_gamma   90.00
#
_symmetry.space_group_name_H-M   'P 1'
#
loop_
_entity.id
_entity.type
_entity.pdbx_description
1 polymer ?
#
loop_
_entity_poly.entity_id
_entity_poly.type
_entity_poly.pdbx_seq_one_letter_code
_entity_poly.pdbx_strand_id
1 'polypeptide(L)'
;MSEWCFKYHVEIWAYCLMPNHIHLIAVPQTKEGLNLAIGEAHRRYTRRINFRKGWRGHLWQGRFASFIMEENYLLACTRYIELNPVRASLVNKPEDWPWSSAKAHISGKNCILVNTKPLLDIVNNPWKTFLSCDVGHSEIETFRKHERTGRPLGDGSFIKRLEHTLNRKLRLQKPGPKR
;
A
#
# COMPACT_ATOMS: atom_id res chain seq x y z
N MET A 1 -0.47 -13.72 4.49
CA MET A 1 -0.14 -12.79 3.38
C MET A 1 1.22 -13.11 2.80
N SER A 2 2.29 -13.20 3.58
CA SER A 2 3.66 -13.50 3.09
C SER A 2 3.75 -14.73 2.19
N GLU A 3 3.12 -15.85 2.58
CA GLU A 3 3.04 -17.06 1.77
C GLU A 3 2.53 -16.81 0.33
N TRP A 4 1.48 -16.00 0.20
CA TRP A 4 0.87 -15.69 -1.10
C TRP A 4 1.67 -14.66 -1.88
N CYS A 5 2.25 -13.67 -1.21
CA CYS A 5 3.16 -12.74 -1.85
C CYS A 5 4.38 -13.47 -2.42
N PHE A 6 4.98 -14.39 -1.67
CA PHE A 6 6.06 -15.23 -2.15
C PHE A 6 5.63 -16.10 -3.34
N LYS A 7 4.50 -16.82 -3.21
CA LYS A 7 4.00 -17.73 -4.26
C LYS A 7 3.71 -17.02 -5.58
N TYR A 8 3.20 -15.79 -5.53
CA TYR A 8 2.79 -15.04 -6.72
C TYR A 8 3.75 -13.92 -7.09
N HIS A 9 4.99 -13.99 -6.58
CA HIS A 9 6.08 -13.06 -6.91
C HIS A 9 5.68 -11.58 -6.73
N VAL A 10 5.17 -11.27 -5.55
CA VAL A 10 4.86 -9.90 -5.12
C VAL A 10 5.79 -9.53 -3.98
N GLU A 11 6.63 -8.53 -4.18
CA GLU A 11 7.42 -7.95 -3.10
C GLU A 11 6.61 -6.92 -2.33
N ILE A 12 6.73 -6.93 -1.02
CA ILE A 12 6.19 -5.88 -0.16
C ILE A 12 7.35 -5.04 0.34
N TRP A 13 7.33 -3.75 0.02
CA TRP A 13 8.36 -2.81 0.43
C TRP A 13 7.97 -2.02 1.68
N ALA A 14 6.68 -1.76 1.89
CA ALA A 14 6.17 -1.22 3.15
C ALA A 14 4.76 -1.74 3.42
N TYR A 15 4.38 -1.82 4.69
CA TYR A 15 3.01 -2.19 5.06
C TYR A 15 2.60 -1.59 6.40
N CYS A 16 1.30 -1.45 6.57
CA CYS A 16 0.65 -1.22 7.86
C CYS A 16 -0.72 -1.90 7.88
N LEU A 17 -0.89 -2.84 8.80
CA LEU A 17 -2.17 -3.50 9.05
C LEU A 17 -2.88 -2.73 10.16
N MET A 18 -3.88 -1.96 9.79
CA MET A 18 -4.74 -1.22 10.71
C MET A 18 -5.91 -2.11 11.17
N PRO A 19 -6.60 -1.76 12.26
CA PRO A 19 -7.69 -2.58 12.79
C PRO A 19 -8.81 -2.90 11.81
N ASN A 20 -9.07 -2.03 10.83
CA ASN A 20 -10.18 -2.13 9.88
C ASN A 20 -9.79 -2.02 8.41
N HIS A 21 -8.51 -1.77 8.10
CA HIS A 21 -8.00 -1.70 6.73
C HIS A 21 -6.50 -2.01 6.69
N ILE A 22 -5.96 -2.15 5.49
CA ILE A 22 -4.53 -2.41 5.28
C ILE A 22 -3.96 -1.45 4.26
N HIS A 23 -2.70 -1.05 4.46
CA HIS A 23 -1.91 -0.32 3.47
C HIS A 23 -0.68 -1.13 3.09
N LEU A 24 -0.37 -1.17 1.80
CA LEU A 24 0.78 -1.89 1.25
C LEU A 24 1.45 -1.04 0.17
N ILE A 25 2.78 -1.02 0.16
CA ILE A 25 3.56 -0.76 -1.05
C ILE A 25 3.97 -2.13 -1.56
N ALA A 26 3.42 -2.51 -2.72
CA ALA A 26 3.56 -3.82 -3.31
C ALA A 26 4.12 -3.71 -4.73
N VAL A 27 5.12 -4.53 -5.06
CA VAL A 27 5.76 -4.58 -6.37
C VAL A 27 5.55 -5.97 -6.97
N PRO A 28 4.51 -6.14 -7.81
CA PRO A 28 4.27 -7.40 -8.49
C PRO A 28 5.27 -7.58 -9.65
N GLN A 29 5.80 -8.79 -9.79
CA GLN A 29 6.67 -9.16 -10.92
C GLN A 29 5.87 -9.70 -12.11
N THR A 30 4.59 -10.01 -11.91
CA THR A 30 3.68 -10.48 -12.96
C THR A 30 2.38 -9.68 -12.95
N LYS A 31 1.70 -9.64 -14.09
CA LYS A 31 0.44 -8.91 -14.27
C LYS A 31 -0.65 -9.34 -13.29
N GLU A 32 -0.75 -10.63 -13.02
CA GLU A 32 -1.77 -11.24 -12.17
C GLU A 32 -1.34 -11.34 -10.69
N GLY A 33 -0.04 -11.18 -10.42
CA GLY A 33 0.58 -11.45 -9.11
C GLY A 33 -0.12 -10.75 -7.96
N LEU A 34 -0.35 -9.43 -8.10
CA LEU A 34 -0.98 -8.65 -7.05
C LEU A 34 -2.42 -9.14 -6.75
N ASN A 35 -3.20 -9.36 -7.80
CA ASN A 35 -4.59 -9.81 -7.65
C ASN A 35 -4.66 -11.20 -7.00
N LEU A 36 -3.80 -12.12 -7.41
CA LEU A 36 -3.74 -13.47 -6.87
C LEU A 36 -3.25 -13.49 -5.41
N ALA A 37 -2.19 -12.73 -5.10
CA ALA A 37 -1.61 -12.70 -3.76
C ALA A 37 -2.59 -12.08 -2.74
N ILE A 38 -3.10 -10.89 -3.02
CA ILE A 38 -3.97 -10.17 -2.09
C ILE A 38 -5.35 -10.82 -2.04
N GLY A 39 -5.90 -11.24 -3.19
CA GLY A 39 -7.18 -11.94 -3.24
C GLY A 39 -7.20 -13.22 -2.42
N GLU A 40 -6.15 -14.05 -2.52
CA GLU A 40 -6.06 -15.28 -1.75
C GLU A 40 -5.83 -15.01 -0.24
N ALA A 41 -5.01 -14.01 0.10
CA ALA A 41 -4.83 -13.58 1.49
C ALA A 41 -6.15 -13.12 2.12
N HIS A 42 -6.95 -12.32 1.40
CA HIS A 42 -8.26 -11.84 1.84
C HIS A 42 -9.26 -12.99 2.01
N ARG A 43 -9.30 -13.91 1.03
CA ARG A 43 -10.19 -15.08 1.07
C ARG A 43 -9.90 -15.97 2.29
N ARG A 44 -8.62 -16.26 2.54
CA ARG A 44 -8.19 -17.07 3.68
C ARG A 44 -8.45 -16.39 5.01
N TYR A 45 -8.19 -15.10 5.09
CA TYR A 45 -8.47 -14.31 6.30
C TYR A 45 -9.96 -14.29 6.60
N THR A 46 -10.80 -14.01 5.62
CA THR A 46 -12.27 -14.05 5.75
C THR A 46 -12.75 -15.39 6.28
N ARG A 47 -12.29 -16.49 5.66
CA ARG A 47 -12.66 -17.85 6.10
C ARG A 47 -12.26 -18.10 7.55
N ARG A 48 -11.05 -17.71 7.95
CA ARG A 48 -10.55 -17.88 9.31
C ARG A 48 -11.37 -17.08 10.33
N ILE A 49 -11.68 -15.83 10.03
CA ILE A 49 -12.46 -14.97 10.94
C ILE A 49 -13.89 -15.48 11.05
N ASN A 50 -14.53 -15.79 9.93
CA ASN A 50 -15.89 -16.30 9.90
C ASN A 50 -16.01 -17.60 10.70
N PHE A 51 -15.06 -18.53 10.51
CA PHE A 51 -15.02 -19.77 11.30
C PHE A 51 -14.88 -19.48 12.80
N ARG A 52 -13.93 -18.62 13.18
CA ARG A 52 -13.67 -18.30 14.61
C ARG A 52 -14.82 -17.57 15.29
N LYS A 53 -15.58 -16.76 14.54
CA LYS A 53 -16.67 -15.91 15.06
C LYS A 53 -18.05 -16.48 14.84
N GLY A 54 -18.18 -17.62 14.15
CA GLY A 54 -19.49 -18.15 13.72
C GLY A 54 -20.20 -17.27 12.70
N TRP A 55 -19.46 -16.41 11.99
CA TRP A 55 -20.01 -15.49 11.00
C TRP A 55 -20.09 -16.14 9.62
N ARG A 56 -20.92 -15.53 8.75
CA ARG A 56 -21.06 -15.89 7.35
C ARG A 56 -21.00 -14.63 6.47
N GLY A 57 -20.66 -14.82 5.19
CA GLY A 57 -20.65 -13.73 4.21
C GLY A 57 -19.31 -13.02 4.11
N HIS A 58 -19.35 -11.79 3.60
CA HIS A 58 -18.17 -10.98 3.29
C HIS A 58 -17.65 -10.26 4.52
N LEU A 59 -16.33 -10.33 4.75
CA LEU A 59 -15.66 -9.56 5.79
C LEU A 59 -15.17 -8.21 5.26
N TRP A 60 -14.73 -8.19 4.00
CA TRP A 60 -14.20 -6.99 3.34
C TRP A 60 -15.33 -6.22 2.66
N GLN A 61 -15.23 -4.90 2.67
CA GLN A 61 -16.21 -4.02 2.02
C GLN A 61 -16.30 -4.25 0.50
N GLY A 62 -15.21 -4.72 -0.12
CA GLY A 62 -15.13 -5.00 -1.53
C GLY A 62 -13.78 -5.57 -1.94
N ARG A 63 -13.48 -5.51 -3.23
CA ARG A 63 -12.13 -5.81 -3.74
C ARG A 63 -11.14 -4.78 -3.20
N PHE A 64 -9.87 -5.18 -3.05
CA PHE A 64 -8.84 -4.21 -2.67
C PHE A 64 -8.70 -3.10 -3.72
N ALA A 65 -8.50 -1.88 -3.25
CA ALA A 65 -8.14 -0.75 -4.09
C ALA A 65 -6.62 -0.75 -4.31
N SER A 66 -6.17 -0.40 -5.51
CA SER A 66 -4.76 -0.20 -5.81
C SER A 66 -4.60 0.90 -6.85
N PHE A 67 -3.49 1.59 -6.80
CA PHE A 67 -3.09 2.55 -7.82
C PHE A 67 -1.58 2.49 -8.06
N ILE A 68 -1.17 2.77 -9.28
CA ILE A 68 0.23 2.86 -9.65
C ILE A 68 0.72 4.27 -9.24
N MET A 69 1.91 4.35 -8.63
CA MET A 69 2.52 5.63 -8.29
C MET A 69 3.89 5.80 -8.96
N GLU A 70 4.22 7.03 -9.29
CA GLU A 70 5.54 7.43 -9.72
C GLU A 70 6.50 7.45 -8.53
N GLU A 71 7.78 7.18 -8.79
CA GLU A 71 8.82 7.04 -7.76
C GLU A 71 8.94 8.26 -6.83
N ASN A 72 8.69 9.46 -7.36
CA ASN A 72 8.69 10.72 -6.59
C ASN A 72 7.73 10.71 -5.39
N TYR A 73 6.67 9.90 -5.44
CA TYR A 73 5.69 9.78 -4.36
C TYR A 73 5.97 8.61 -3.41
N LEU A 74 6.92 7.74 -3.76
CA LEU A 74 7.19 6.50 -3.03
C LEU A 74 7.54 6.74 -1.56
N LEU A 75 8.47 7.66 -1.31
CA LEU A 75 8.94 7.95 0.04
C LEU A 75 7.87 8.64 0.89
N ALA A 76 7.12 9.59 0.32
CA ALA A 76 6.01 10.23 1.01
C ALA A 76 4.88 9.21 1.33
N CYS A 77 4.59 8.31 0.40
CA CYS A 77 3.63 7.22 0.62
C CYS A 77 4.12 6.24 1.69
N THR A 78 5.41 5.93 1.74
CA THR A 78 6.02 5.11 2.79
C THR A 78 5.83 5.73 4.17
N ARG A 79 6.14 7.03 4.33
CA ARG A 79 5.88 7.77 5.58
C ARG A 79 4.40 7.76 5.93
N TYR A 80 3.52 8.02 4.93
CA TYR A 80 2.07 7.97 5.13
C TYR A 80 1.64 6.62 5.70
N ILE A 81 2.15 5.51 5.19
CA ILE A 81 1.80 4.15 5.62
C ILE A 81 2.34 3.86 7.02
N GLU A 82 3.62 4.09 7.27
CA GLU A 82 4.25 3.71 8.53
C GLU A 82 3.88 4.61 9.71
N LEU A 83 3.54 5.87 9.46
CA LEU A 83 3.03 6.80 10.47
C LEU A 83 1.51 6.67 10.69
N ASN A 84 0.80 5.83 9.94
CA ASN A 84 -0.65 5.71 10.05
C ASN A 84 -1.12 5.37 11.47
N PRO A 85 -0.49 4.43 12.22
CA PRO A 85 -0.90 4.13 13.59
C PRO A 85 -0.69 5.30 14.56
N VAL A 86 0.35 6.11 14.35
CA VAL A 86 0.61 7.31 15.14
C VAL A 86 -0.45 8.37 14.85
N ARG A 87 -0.76 8.64 13.57
CA ARG A 87 -1.84 9.57 13.18
C ARG A 87 -3.21 9.13 13.67
N ALA A 88 -3.43 7.83 13.79
CA ALA A 88 -4.66 7.28 14.36
C ALA A 88 -4.65 7.23 15.89
N SER A 89 -3.62 7.77 16.55
CA SER A 89 -3.44 7.77 18.01
C SER A 89 -3.49 6.36 18.64
N LEU A 90 -3.08 5.34 17.91
CA LEU A 90 -3.01 3.96 18.39
C LEU A 90 -1.70 3.69 19.14
N VAL A 91 -0.64 4.38 18.78
CA VAL A 91 0.69 4.31 19.40
C VAL A 91 1.35 5.69 19.34
N ASN A 92 2.35 5.92 20.21
CA ASN A 92 3.13 7.17 20.20
C ASN A 92 4.30 7.14 19.22
N LYS A 93 4.83 5.97 18.91
CA LYS A 93 5.95 5.78 17.98
C LYS A 93 5.60 4.72 16.95
N PRO A 94 6.01 4.88 15.67
CA PRO A 94 5.65 3.94 14.62
C PRO A 94 6.21 2.52 14.85
N GLU A 95 7.38 2.39 15.48
CA GLU A 95 7.98 1.11 15.82
C GLU A 95 7.22 0.32 16.92
N ASP A 96 6.35 1.00 17.68
CA ASP A 96 5.54 0.36 18.73
C ASP A 96 4.30 -0.35 18.14
N TRP A 97 3.97 -0.08 16.86
CA TRP A 97 2.90 -0.80 16.17
C TRP A 97 3.41 -2.11 15.56
N PRO A 98 3.09 -3.28 16.15
CA PRO A 98 3.72 -4.55 15.74
C PRO A 98 3.27 -5.03 14.35
N TRP A 99 2.25 -4.40 13.78
CA TRP A 99 1.63 -4.78 12.53
C TRP A 99 2.01 -3.83 11.38
N SER A 100 3.20 -3.23 11.44
CA SER A 100 3.77 -2.41 10.37
C SER A 100 5.21 -2.76 10.05
N SER A 101 5.70 -2.28 8.91
CA SER A 101 7.09 -2.40 8.49
C SER A 101 8.05 -1.44 9.19
N ALA A 102 7.57 -0.44 9.95
CA ALA A 102 8.39 0.60 10.56
C ALA A 102 9.54 0.04 11.41
N LYS A 103 9.27 -0.95 12.27
CA LYS A 103 10.30 -1.60 13.08
C LYS A 103 11.37 -2.32 12.25
N ALA A 104 10.96 -2.96 11.16
CA ALA A 104 11.87 -3.65 10.25
C ALA A 104 12.82 -2.66 9.56
N HIS A 105 12.30 -1.56 9.03
CA HIS A 105 13.10 -0.50 8.42
C HIS A 105 14.04 0.18 9.42
N ILE A 106 13.55 0.52 10.63
CA ILE A 106 14.37 1.13 11.68
C ILE A 106 15.55 0.22 12.08
N SER A 107 15.33 -1.11 12.11
CA SER A 107 16.37 -2.07 12.46
C SER A 107 17.26 -2.49 11.28
N GLY A 108 16.90 -2.11 10.06
CA GLY A 108 17.58 -2.52 8.83
C GLY A 108 17.44 -4.02 8.53
N LYS A 109 16.44 -4.70 9.09
CA LYS A 109 16.26 -6.15 8.97
C LYS A 109 14.93 -6.47 8.30
N ASN A 110 14.96 -7.37 7.32
CA ASN A 110 13.74 -7.90 6.72
C ASN A 110 12.89 -8.61 7.79
N CYS A 111 11.58 -8.58 7.59
CA CYS A 111 10.67 -9.48 8.32
C CYS A 111 10.03 -10.48 7.33
N ILE A 112 9.17 -11.35 7.84
CA ILE A 112 8.52 -12.40 7.02
C ILE A 112 7.72 -11.84 5.83
N LEU A 113 7.32 -10.56 5.88
CA LEU A 113 6.50 -9.93 4.85
C LEU A 113 7.25 -8.87 4.05
N VAL A 114 8.11 -8.05 4.70
CA VAL A 114 8.73 -6.90 4.08
C VAL A 114 10.16 -7.16 3.63
N ASN A 115 10.48 -6.72 2.41
CA ASN A 115 11.83 -6.52 1.93
C ASN A 115 12.20 -5.04 2.15
N THR A 116 13.08 -4.77 3.13
CA THR A 116 13.43 -3.40 3.54
C THR A 116 14.45 -2.76 2.60
N LYS A 117 15.27 -3.57 1.93
CA LYS A 117 16.42 -3.11 1.16
C LYS A 117 16.09 -2.04 0.12
N PRO A 118 15.06 -2.19 -0.74
CA PRO A 118 14.80 -1.21 -1.79
C PRO A 118 14.57 0.21 -1.27
N LEU A 119 13.86 0.35 -0.15
CA LEU A 119 13.59 1.66 0.45
C LEU A 119 14.78 2.18 1.25
N LEU A 120 15.52 1.32 1.93
CA LEU A 120 16.73 1.71 2.66
C LEU A 120 17.85 2.18 1.72
N ASP A 121 17.95 1.61 0.53
CA ASP A 121 18.94 2.02 -0.48
C ASP A 121 18.66 3.44 -1.04
N ILE A 122 17.40 3.89 -1.00
CA ILE A 122 16.99 5.22 -1.46
C ILE A 122 17.16 6.27 -0.36
N VAL A 123 16.91 5.88 0.90
CA VAL A 123 16.93 6.81 2.04
C VAL A 123 18.33 6.89 2.65
N ASN A 124 19.03 7.99 2.40
CA ASN A 124 20.42 8.21 2.87
C ASN A 124 20.54 8.60 4.37
N ASN A 125 19.43 8.67 5.10
CA ASN A 125 19.39 9.05 6.51
C ASN A 125 18.88 7.89 7.39
N PRO A 126 19.18 7.91 8.72
CA PRO A 126 18.56 6.95 9.63
C PRO A 126 17.02 6.96 9.48
N TRP A 127 16.42 5.78 9.42
CA TRP A 127 14.98 5.65 9.16
C TRP A 127 14.08 6.41 10.15
N LYS A 128 14.51 6.51 11.41
CA LYS A 128 13.82 7.36 12.41
C LYS A 128 13.79 8.83 12.01
N THR A 129 14.90 9.35 11.51
CA THR A 129 14.98 10.72 11.00
C THR A 129 14.11 10.90 9.76
N PHE A 130 14.10 9.92 8.86
CA PHE A 130 13.19 9.92 7.71
C PHE A 130 11.71 9.96 8.14
N LEU A 131 11.33 9.19 9.15
CA LEU A 131 9.94 9.18 9.67
C LEU A 131 9.58 10.42 10.50
N SER A 132 10.58 11.17 11.04
CA SER A 132 10.29 12.41 11.77
C SER A 132 9.88 13.57 10.89
N CYS A 133 10.12 13.48 9.58
CA CYS A 133 9.59 14.44 8.62
C CYS A 133 8.09 14.20 8.44
N ASP A 134 7.30 15.23 8.71
CA ASP A 134 5.84 15.14 8.59
C ASP A 134 5.41 14.95 7.13
N VAL A 135 4.32 14.23 6.93
CA VAL A 135 3.67 14.12 5.62
C VAL A 135 2.70 15.29 5.50
N GLY A 136 2.91 16.14 4.52
CA GLY A 136 2.08 17.31 4.30
C GLY A 136 0.60 16.96 4.13
N HIS A 137 -0.29 17.79 4.66
CA HIS A 137 -1.74 17.55 4.57
C HIS A 137 -2.22 17.37 3.11
N SER A 138 -1.65 18.12 2.17
CA SER A 138 -1.94 18.00 0.73
C SER A 138 -1.53 16.65 0.15
N GLU A 139 -0.42 16.05 0.61
CA GLU A 139 0.02 14.72 0.19
C GLU A 139 -0.93 13.64 0.71
N ILE A 140 -1.35 13.75 1.98
CA ILE A 140 -2.32 12.83 2.59
C ILE A 140 -3.63 12.82 1.80
N GLU A 141 -4.17 14.00 1.47
CA GLU A 141 -5.39 14.12 0.67
C GLU A 141 -5.20 13.56 -0.75
N THR A 142 -4.03 13.74 -1.32
CA THR A 142 -3.67 13.17 -2.62
C THR A 142 -3.71 11.64 -2.56
N PHE A 143 -3.05 11.01 -1.58
CA PHE A 143 -3.07 9.55 -1.42
C PHE A 143 -4.50 9.03 -1.24
N ARG A 144 -5.28 9.62 -0.34
CA ARG A 144 -6.69 9.26 -0.12
C ARG A 144 -7.57 9.36 -1.37
N LYS A 145 -7.31 10.38 -2.21
CA LYS A 145 -8.00 10.53 -3.49
C LYS A 145 -7.66 9.40 -4.45
N HIS A 146 -6.39 9.02 -4.54
CA HIS A 146 -5.94 7.95 -5.44
C HIS A 146 -6.36 6.56 -4.94
N GLU A 147 -6.38 6.33 -3.62
CA GLU A 147 -6.98 5.13 -3.01
C GLU A 147 -8.44 4.94 -3.41
N ARG A 148 -9.24 6.02 -3.37
CA ARG A 148 -10.67 5.95 -3.74
C ARG A 148 -10.91 5.77 -5.22
N THR A 149 -10.05 6.33 -6.07
CA THR A 149 -10.28 6.35 -7.54
C THR A 149 -9.55 5.24 -8.27
N GLY A 150 -8.52 4.63 -7.68
CA GLY A 150 -7.63 3.67 -8.34
C GLY A 150 -6.82 4.26 -9.50
N ARG A 151 -6.76 5.60 -9.63
CA ARG A 151 -6.05 6.27 -10.73
C ARG A 151 -4.57 6.38 -10.40
N PRO A 152 -3.68 6.28 -11.42
CA PRO A 152 -2.26 6.45 -11.22
C PRO A 152 -1.92 7.81 -10.61
N LEU A 153 -0.94 7.84 -9.72
CA LEU A 153 -0.37 9.02 -9.10
C LEU A 153 0.99 9.33 -9.73
N GLY A 154 1.10 10.44 -10.41
CA GLY A 154 2.31 10.88 -11.08
C GLY A 154 2.07 12.14 -11.90
N ASP A 155 3.11 12.65 -12.52
CA ASP A 155 3.01 13.80 -13.40
C ASP A 155 2.34 13.46 -14.75
N GLY A 156 2.11 14.50 -15.56
CA GLY A 156 1.48 14.34 -16.87
C GLY A 156 2.27 13.47 -17.84
N SER A 157 3.60 13.42 -17.73
CA SER A 157 4.48 12.62 -18.57
C SER A 157 4.43 11.14 -18.17
N PHE A 158 4.44 10.87 -16.86
CA PHE A 158 4.27 9.52 -16.31
C PHE A 158 2.92 8.92 -16.72
N ILE A 159 1.83 9.68 -16.57
CA ILE A 159 0.50 9.22 -16.97
C ILE A 159 0.43 8.91 -18.48
N LYS A 160 1.05 9.76 -19.33
CA LYS A 160 1.12 9.50 -20.78
C LYS A 160 1.87 8.22 -21.10
N ARG A 161 3.03 7.97 -20.45
CA ARG A 161 3.80 6.74 -20.62
C ARG A 161 2.97 5.50 -20.25
N LEU A 162 2.27 5.56 -19.11
CA LEU A 162 1.38 4.48 -18.67
C LEU A 162 0.23 4.24 -19.67
N GLU A 163 -0.42 5.30 -20.14
CA GLU A 163 -1.50 5.20 -21.14
C GLU A 163 -1.01 4.53 -22.42
N HIS A 164 0.19 4.87 -22.89
CA HIS A 164 0.81 4.25 -24.04
C HIS A 164 1.13 2.77 -23.79
N THR A 165 1.80 2.45 -22.67
CA THR A 165 2.18 1.07 -22.33
C THR A 165 0.98 0.15 -22.16
N LEU A 166 -0.09 0.65 -21.54
CA LEU A 166 -1.30 -0.12 -21.23
C LEU A 166 -2.34 -0.07 -22.34
N ASN A 167 -2.11 0.73 -23.40
CA ASN A 167 -3.07 1.03 -24.46
C ASN A 167 -4.47 1.39 -23.91
N ARG A 168 -4.50 2.21 -22.84
CA ARG A 168 -5.72 2.54 -22.10
C ARG A 168 -5.68 3.97 -21.58
N LYS A 169 -6.79 4.72 -21.70
CA LYS A 169 -6.94 6.06 -21.11
C LYS A 169 -7.09 5.95 -19.60
N LEU A 170 -6.21 6.62 -18.84
CA LEU A 170 -6.16 6.61 -17.37
C LEU A 170 -6.57 7.95 -16.76
N ARG A 171 -6.55 9.04 -17.56
CA ARG A 171 -6.96 10.38 -17.12
C ARG A 171 -8.46 10.45 -16.85
N LEU A 172 -8.84 11.39 -15.98
CA LEU A 172 -10.25 11.72 -15.76
C LEU A 172 -10.87 12.18 -17.07
N GLN A 173 -11.85 11.45 -17.55
CA GLN A 173 -12.68 11.87 -18.69
C GLN A 173 -13.87 12.69 -18.20
N LYS A 174 -14.24 13.72 -18.96
CA LYS A 174 -15.49 14.44 -18.68
C LYS A 174 -16.66 13.44 -18.78
N PRO A 175 -17.65 13.52 -17.88
CA PRO A 175 -18.87 12.73 -18.03
C PRO A 175 -19.46 12.97 -19.43
N GLY A 176 -19.86 11.88 -20.09
CA GLY A 176 -20.62 12.02 -21.33
C GLY A 176 -21.96 12.72 -21.10
N PRO A 177 -22.64 13.19 -22.17
CA PRO A 177 -23.95 13.78 -22.03
C PRO A 177 -24.90 12.80 -21.32
N LYS A 178 -25.65 13.29 -20.34
CA LYS A 178 -26.73 12.52 -19.70
C LYS A 178 -27.76 12.18 -20.79
N ARG A 179 -27.99 10.90 -20.98
CA ARG A 179 -29.13 10.43 -21.80
C ARG A 179 -30.42 10.66 -21.05
#